data_74e2effbe91eee8d18efb655497b35b8
#
_entry.id   74e2effbe91eee8d18efb655497b35b8
#
_cell.length_a   1.000
_cell.length_b   1.000
_cell.length_c   1.000
_cell.angle_alpha   90.00
_cell.angle_beta   90.00
_cell.angle_gamma   90.00
#
_symmetry.space_group_name_H-M   'P 1'
#
loop_
_entity.id
_entity.type
_entity.pdbx_description
1 polymer ?
#
loop_
_entity_poly.entity_id
_entity_poly.type
_entity_poly.pdbx_seq_one_letter_code
_entity_poly.pdbx_strand_id
1 'polypeptide(L)'
;MNYDVIIVGSGLSGLAAGIRVAMFDKRVLILEKHTVVGGLNSYYVRKNRTFDVGLHAMTNYAPKGARSTPLGKLLKQLRLSHDDFRLYEQEVSEIRFPDKSLHFTNDFELMKQEVSEQFPDQMDGFMRLVKKIESFDELSLVTSEWTSSQEILKGFISNSVLIDMLFCPLMYYGNASER
;
A
#
# COMPACT_ATOMS: atom_id res chain seq x y z
N MET A 1 -6.40 -20.73 -32.86
CA MET A 1 -6.26 -19.28 -32.56
C MET A 1 -4.81 -19.01 -32.18
N ASN A 2 -4.20 -17.97 -32.75
CA ASN A 2 -2.83 -17.61 -32.42
C ASN A 2 -2.84 -16.37 -31.52
N TYR A 3 -2.03 -16.34 -30.51
CA TYR A 3 -1.84 -15.19 -29.60
C TYR A 3 -0.43 -14.64 -29.77
N ASP A 4 -0.31 -13.32 -29.67
CA ASP A 4 0.99 -12.64 -29.77
C ASP A 4 1.72 -12.64 -28.42
N VAL A 5 0.95 -12.63 -27.32
CA VAL A 5 1.48 -12.65 -25.94
C VAL A 5 0.63 -13.55 -25.06
N ILE A 6 1.28 -14.32 -24.21
CA ILE A 6 0.64 -15.12 -23.15
C ILE A 6 1.14 -14.59 -21.82
N ILE A 7 0.19 -14.24 -20.92
CA ILE A 7 0.47 -13.78 -19.56
C ILE A 7 -0.02 -14.84 -18.60
N VAL A 8 0.81 -15.21 -17.64
CA VAL A 8 0.47 -16.18 -16.59
C VAL A 8 0.13 -15.43 -15.32
N GLY A 9 -1.13 -15.55 -14.91
CA GLY A 9 -1.70 -14.90 -13.74
C GLY A 9 -2.50 -13.64 -14.07
N SER A 10 -3.71 -13.56 -13.51
CA SER A 10 -4.63 -12.42 -13.66
C SER A 10 -4.69 -11.52 -12.42
N GLY A 11 -3.59 -11.44 -11.67
CA GLY A 11 -3.42 -10.38 -10.66
C GLY A 11 -3.32 -8.99 -11.31
N LEU A 12 -3.31 -7.92 -10.53
CA LEU A 12 -3.30 -6.54 -11.07
C LEU A 12 -2.17 -6.31 -12.07
N SER A 13 -0.97 -6.84 -11.83
CA SER A 13 0.17 -6.70 -12.74
C SER A 13 -0.07 -7.38 -14.08
N GLY A 14 -0.61 -8.61 -14.07
CA GLY A 14 -0.92 -9.35 -15.29
C GLY A 14 -2.04 -8.69 -16.09
N LEU A 15 -3.08 -8.21 -15.42
CA LEU A 15 -4.17 -7.47 -16.04
C LEU A 15 -3.67 -6.14 -16.66
N ALA A 16 -2.87 -5.37 -15.91
CA ALA A 16 -2.30 -4.11 -16.40
C ALA A 16 -1.38 -4.34 -17.61
N ALA A 17 -0.52 -5.36 -17.58
CA ALA A 17 0.32 -5.74 -18.71
C ALA A 17 -0.52 -6.13 -19.92
N GLY A 18 -1.55 -6.95 -19.71
CA GLY A 18 -2.46 -7.38 -20.77
C GLY A 18 -3.19 -6.21 -21.44
N ILE A 19 -3.72 -5.28 -20.65
CA ILE A 19 -4.35 -4.07 -21.15
C ILE A 19 -3.36 -3.26 -21.98
N ARG A 20 -2.14 -3.03 -21.47
CA ARG A 20 -1.13 -2.25 -22.18
C ARG A 20 -0.73 -2.88 -23.51
N VAL A 21 -0.52 -4.19 -23.55
CA VAL A 21 -0.13 -4.89 -24.80
C VAL A 21 -1.28 -4.89 -25.79
N ALA A 22 -2.51 -5.09 -25.33
CA ALA A 22 -3.71 -5.07 -26.20
C ALA A 22 -3.94 -3.69 -26.86
N MET A 23 -3.49 -2.60 -26.22
CA MET A 23 -3.57 -1.24 -26.82
C MET A 23 -2.69 -1.07 -28.08
N PHE A 24 -1.80 -2.01 -28.38
CA PHE A 24 -0.95 -2.05 -29.56
C PHE A 24 -1.44 -3.12 -30.57
N ASP A 25 -2.73 -3.41 -30.59
CA ASP A 25 -3.38 -4.37 -31.49
C ASP A 25 -2.79 -5.79 -31.39
N LYS A 26 -2.23 -6.13 -30.24
CA LYS A 26 -1.72 -7.47 -29.94
C LYS A 26 -2.80 -8.33 -29.31
N ARG A 27 -2.88 -9.57 -29.76
CA ARG A 27 -3.77 -10.57 -29.18
C ARG A 27 -3.11 -11.15 -27.92
N VAL A 28 -3.75 -10.91 -26.78
CA VAL A 28 -3.25 -11.32 -25.48
C VAL A 28 -4.11 -12.45 -24.94
N LEU A 29 -3.47 -13.49 -24.41
CA LEU A 29 -4.09 -14.53 -23.62
C LEU A 29 -3.59 -14.42 -22.18
N ILE A 30 -4.52 -14.32 -21.23
CA ILE A 30 -4.20 -14.39 -19.80
C ILE A 30 -4.64 -15.74 -19.27
N LEU A 31 -3.71 -16.51 -18.71
CA LEU A 31 -3.96 -17.79 -18.07
C LEU A 31 -4.04 -17.58 -16.55
N GLU A 32 -5.17 -17.97 -15.96
CA GLU A 32 -5.40 -17.88 -14.53
C GLU A 32 -5.70 -19.26 -13.96
N LYS A 33 -5.05 -19.60 -12.86
CA LYS A 33 -5.21 -20.88 -12.16
C LYS A 33 -6.49 -20.90 -11.31
N HIS A 34 -6.86 -19.74 -10.76
CA HIS A 34 -8.00 -19.61 -9.87
C HIS A 34 -9.30 -19.35 -10.66
N THR A 35 -10.43 -19.67 -10.07
CA THR A 35 -11.76 -19.43 -10.69
C THR A 35 -12.19 -17.96 -10.68
N VAL A 36 -11.54 -17.15 -9.85
CA VAL A 36 -11.79 -15.70 -9.73
C VAL A 36 -10.52 -14.94 -10.11
N VAL A 37 -10.65 -13.97 -11.01
CA VAL A 37 -9.56 -13.08 -11.43
C VAL A 37 -9.26 -12.05 -10.35
N GLY A 38 -8.07 -11.43 -10.38
CA GLY A 38 -7.69 -10.33 -9.48
C GLY A 38 -6.53 -10.65 -8.52
N GLY A 39 -6.18 -11.93 -8.36
CA GLY A 39 -5.09 -12.33 -7.45
C GLY A 39 -5.41 -11.95 -5.99
N LEU A 40 -4.54 -11.17 -5.33
CA LEU A 40 -4.79 -10.68 -3.97
C LEU A 40 -5.95 -9.67 -3.89
N ASN A 41 -6.39 -9.10 -5.00
CA ASN A 41 -7.55 -8.21 -5.07
C ASN A 41 -8.82 -8.95 -5.49
N SER A 42 -8.88 -10.26 -5.26
CA SER A 42 -10.05 -11.10 -5.47
C SER A 42 -10.81 -11.33 -4.16
N TYR A 43 -11.88 -12.08 -4.25
CA TYR A 43 -12.71 -12.45 -3.11
C TYR A 43 -13.01 -13.95 -3.14
N TYR A 44 -13.48 -14.47 -2.01
CA TYR A 44 -14.05 -15.82 -1.91
C TYR A 44 -15.37 -15.79 -1.14
N VAL A 45 -16.19 -16.80 -1.37
CA VAL A 45 -17.49 -16.95 -0.69
C VAL A 45 -17.45 -18.17 0.22
N ARG A 46 -17.85 -17.99 1.47
CA ARG A 46 -18.01 -19.06 2.44
C ARG A 46 -19.30 -18.87 3.23
N LYS A 47 -20.16 -19.90 3.27
CA LYS A 47 -21.46 -19.87 3.98
C LYS A 47 -22.28 -18.62 3.63
N ASN A 48 -22.41 -18.31 2.33
CA ASN A 48 -23.14 -17.15 1.79
C ASN A 48 -22.61 -15.78 2.26
N ARG A 49 -21.36 -15.70 2.73
CA ARG A 49 -20.65 -14.46 3.04
C ARG A 49 -19.47 -14.29 2.10
N THR A 50 -19.31 -13.11 1.59
CA THR A 50 -18.17 -12.72 0.76
C THR A 50 -17.05 -12.19 1.66
N PHE A 51 -15.84 -12.63 1.39
CA PHE A 51 -14.62 -12.21 2.08
C PHE A 51 -13.61 -11.76 1.04
N ASP A 52 -12.96 -10.65 1.28
CA ASP A 52 -11.85 -10.18 0.47
C ASP A 52 -10.60 -11.00 0.77
N VAL A 53 -9.78 -11.26 -0.25
CA VAL A 53 -8.54 -12.03 -0.11
C VAL A 53 -7.44 -11.17 0.49
N GLY A 54 -7.35 -9.91 0.05
CA GLY A 54 -6.32 -8.98 0.47
C GLY A 54 -6.89 -7.69 1.06
N LEU A 55 -6.00 -6.82 1.46
CA LEU A 55 -6.34 -5.49 1.93
C LEU A 55 -6.77 -4.62 0.74
N HIS A 56 -7.94 -4.01 0.83
CA HIS A 56 -8.49 -3.13 -0.20
C HIS A 56 -8.25 -1.64 0.11
N ALA A 57 -7.19 -1.33 0.86
CA ALA A 57 -6.73 0.04 1.06
C ALA A 57 -5.94 0.51 -0.16
N MET A 58 -6.31 1.66 -0.71
CA MET A 58 -5.54 2.31 -1.76
C MET A 58 -4.54 3.28 -1.13
N THR A 59 -3.26 2.96 -1.22
CA THR A 59 -2.18 3.87 -0.89
C THR A 59 -1.93 4.84 -2.04
N ASN A 60 -1.27 5.96 -1.77
CA ASN A 60 -0.97 6.99 -2.78
C ASN A 60 -2.23 7.50 -3.51
N TYR A 61 -3.33 7.62 -2.78
CA TYR A 61 -4.55 8.21 -3.31
C TYR A 61 -4.26 9.60 -3.89
N ALA A 62 -4.92 9.89 -4.99
CA ALA A 62 -4.87 11.20 -5.61
C ALA A 62 -6.30 11.63 -6.01
N PRO A 63 -6.67 12.88 -5.78
CA PRO A 63 -7.99 13.36 -6.14
C PRO A 63 -8.20 13.33 -7.66
N LYS A 64 -9.46 13.30 -8.06
CA LYS A 64 -9.85 13.33 -9.48
C LYS A 64 -9.20 14.54 -10.18
N GLY A 65 -8.55 14.28 -11.30
CA GLY A 65 -7.86 15.30 -12.09
C GLY A 65 -6.36 15.49 -11.76
N ALA A 66 -5.84 14.90 -10.71
CA ALA A 66 -4.41 14.95 -10.36
C ALA A 66 -3.58 14.01 -11.27
N ARG A 67 -3.30 14.46 -12.50
CA ARG A 67 -2.67 13.64 -13.55
C ARG A 67 -1.17 13.39 -13.38
N SER A 68 -0.49 14.20 -12.58
CA SER A 68 0.96 14.10 -12.33
C SER A 68 1.35 13.11 -11.23
N THR A 69 0.39 12.71 -10.42
CA THR A 69 0.59 11.74 -9.32
C THR A 69 0.79 10.32 -9.85
N PRO A 70 1.37 9.40 -9.06
CA PRO A 70 1.52 7.99 -9.45
C PRO A 70 0.21 7.35 -9.90
N LEU A 71 -0.87 7.51 -9.11
CA LEU A 71 -2.20 7.00 -9.46
C LEU A 71 -2.71 7.62 -10.78
N GLY A 72 -2.64 8.94 -10.91
CA GLY A 72 -3.12 9.63 -12.12
C GLY A 72 -2.37 9.20 -13.38
N LYS A 73 -1.05 8.98 -13.29
CA LYS A 73 -0.24 8.44 -14.38
C LYS A 73 -0.65 7.01 -14.74
N LEU A 74 -0.87 6.15 -13.74
CA LEU A 74 -1.30 4.76 -13.94
C LEU A 74 -2.66 4.70 -14.62
N LEU A 75 -3.65 5.43 -14.13
CA LEU A 75 -4.99 5.49 -14.72
C LEU A 75 -4.92 5.93 -16.18
N LYS A 76 -4.15 6.99 -16.47
CA LYS A 76 -3.94 7.46 -17.84
C LYS A 76 -3.32 6.37 -18.73
N GLN A 77 -2.31 5.65 -18.26
CA GLN A 77 -1.64 4.58 -19.00
C GLN A 77 -2.57 3.42 -19.30
N LEU A 78 -3.49 3.11 -18.40
CA LEU A 78 -4.46 2.03 -18.56
C LEU A 78 -5.76 2.48 -19.22
N ARG A 79 -5.90 3.77 -19.55
CA ARG A 79 -7.14 4.40 -20.08
C ARG A 79 -8.34 4.18 -19.15
N LEU A 80 -8.08 4.16 -17.84
CA LEU A 80 -9.09 4.08 -16.80
C LEU A 80 -9.45 5.48 -16.30
N SER A 81 -10.69 5.64 -15.90
CA SER A 81 -11.20 6.82 -15.24
C SER A 81 -11.13 6.64 -13.71
N HIS A 82 -11.00 7.73 -12.98
CA HIS A 82 -11.17 7.72 -11.53
C HIS A 82 -12.58 7.22 -11.12
N ASP A 83 -13.58 7.47 -11.96
CA ASP A 83 -14.98 7.08 -11.73
C ASP A 83 -15.21 5.56 -11.94
N ASP A 84 -14.24 4.83 -12.51
CA ASP A 84 -14.30 3.36 -12.63
C ASP A 84 -14.04 2.69 -11.26
N PHE A 85 -13.57 3.45 -10.27
CA PHE A 85 -13.32 2.99 -8.91
C PHE A 85 -14.40 3.53 -7.96
N ARG A 86 -14.87 2.66 -7.08
CA ARG A 86 -15.71 3.04 -5.94
C ARG A 86 -14.82 3.23 -4.73
N LEU A 87 -14.17 4.40 -4.65
CA LEU A 87 -13.29 4.75 -3.56
C LEU A 87 -14.08 5.46 -2.46
N TYR A 88 -13.86 5.04 -1.24
CA TYR A 88 -14.39 5.66 -0.04
C TYR A 88 -13.23 6.15 0.80
N GLU A 89 -13.38 7.32 1.38
CA GLU A 89 -12.39 7.85 2.30
C GLU A 89 -12.32 7.00 3.57
N GLN A 90 -11.13 6.79 4.08
CA GLN A 90 -10.91 6.15 5.37
C GLN A 90 -11.42 7.09 6.48
N GLU A 91 -12.32 6.60 7.31
CA GLU A 91 -12.82 7.38 8.45
C GLU A 91 -11.77 7.42 9.55
N VAL A 92 -11.37 6.26 10.08
CA VAL A 92 -10.32 6.12 11.09
C VAL A 92 -9.79 4.69 11.13
N SER A 93 -8.50 4.56 11.38
CA SER A 93 -7.88 3.28 11.79
C SER A 93 -7.29 3.42 13.18
N GLU A 94 -7.30 2.33 13.93
CA GLU A 94 -6.76 2.27 15.27
C GLU A 94 -5.73 1.14 15.39
N ILE A 95 -4.59 1.46 15.98
CA ILE A 95 -3.58 0.49 16.44
C ILE A 95 -3.71 0.42 17.94
N ARG A 96 -4.19 -0.70 18.48
CA ARG A 96 -4.44 -0.87 19.91
C ARG A 96 -3.46 -1.85 20.52
N PHE A 97 -2.79 -1.39 21.57
CA PHE A 97 -1.96 -2.15 22.47
C PHE A 97 -2.60 -2.14 23.89
N PRO A 98 -2.14 -2.97 24.85
CA PRO A 98 -2.80 -3.07 26.16
C PRO A 98 -3.03 -1.74 26.87
N ASP A 99 -2.04 -0.84 26.87
CA ASP A 99 -2.08 0.43 27.61
C ASP A 99 -2.04 1.67 26.70
N LYS A 100 -1.99 1.51 25.40
CA LYS A 100 -1.84 2.57 24.41
C LYS A 100 -2.67 2.29 23.16
N SER A 101 -3.19 3.36 22.56
CA SER A 101 -3.76 3.28 21.23
C SER A 101 -3.33 4.48 20.39
N LEU A 102 -3.20 4.29 19.10
CA LEU A 102 -2.95 5.35 18.12
C LEU A 102 -4.03 5.31 17.05
N HIS A 103 -4.65 6.44 16.81
CA HIS A 103 -5.60 6.63 15.72
C HIS A 103 -4.93 7.33 14.55
N PHE A 104 -5.30 6.94 13.36
CA PHE A 104 -4.81 7.61 12.16
C PHE A 104 -5.85 7.59 11.04
N THR A 105 -5.80 8.61 10.22
CA THR A 105 -6.64 8.81 9.05
C THR A 105 -5.75 9.25 7.89
N ASN A 106 -6.37 9.76 6.80
CA ASN A 106 -5.65 10.46 5.74
C ASN A 106 -5.09 11.82 6.19
N ASP A 107 -5.55 12.34 7.33
CA ASP A 107 -4.99 13.54 7.95
C ASP A 107 -3.83 13.17 8.89
N PHE A 108 -2.62 13.52 8.47
CA PHE A 108 -1.41 13.26 9.25
C PHE A 108 -1.35 14.04 10.58
N GLU A 109 -2.08 15.16 10.70
CA GLU A 109 -2.11 15.95 11.92
C GLU A 109 -2.70 15.15 13.09
N LEU A 110 -3.70 14.27 12.83
CA LEU A 110 -4.23 13.36 13.84
C LEU A 110 -3.12 12.46 14.38
N MET A 111 -2.32 11.84 13.52
CA MET A 111 -1.22 10.95 13.94
C MET A 111 -0.17 11.72 14.76
N LYS A 112 0.15 12.96 14.39
CA LYS A 112 1.06 13.82 15.16
C LYS A 112 0.50 14.12 16.54
N GLN A 113 -0.78 14.46 16.63
CA GLN A 113 -1.45 14.72 17.90
C GLN A 113 -1.41 13.48 18.80
N GLU A 114 -1.81 12.33 18.29
CA GLU A 114 -1.84 11.05 19.02
C GLU A 114 -0.43 10.69 19.57
N VAL A 115 0.61 10.82 18.74
CA VAL A 115 1.99 10.58 19.20
C VAL A 115 2.41 11.59 20.26
N SER A 116 2.07 12.87 20.10
CA SER A 116 2.37 13.91 21.10
C SER A 116 1.70 13.65 22.43
N GLU A 117 0.46 13.18 22.44
CA GLU A 117 -0.30 12.90 23.65
C GLU A 117 0.14 11.60 24.33
N GLN A 118 0.36 10.54 23.56
CA GLN A 118 0.67 9.21 24.08
C GLN A 118 2.15 9.00 24.37
N PHE A 119 3.04 9.70 23.65
CA PHE A 119 4.48 9.56 23.69
C PHE A 119 5.21 10.91 23.60
N PRO A 120 4.93 11.87 24.50
CA PRO A 120 5.44 13.24 24.39
C PRO A 120 6.97 13.30 24.26
N ASP A 121 7.70 12.44 24.97
CA ASP A 121 9.16 12.38 24.94
C ASP A 121 9.74 11.86 23.63
N GLN A 122 8.90 11.31 22.75
CA GLN A 122 9.33 10.75 21.46
C GLN A 122 9.01 11.67 20.27
N MET A 123 8.30 12.78 20.49
CA MET A 123 7.76 13.62 19.42
C MET A 123 8.85 14.18 18.50
N ASP A 124 9.97 14.65 19.05
CA ASP A 124 11.10 15.16 18.24
C ASP A 124 11.73 14.06 17.37
N GLY A 125 11.88 12.86 17.93
CA GLY A 125 12.37 11.69 17.22
C GLY A 125 11.41 11.29 16.10
N PHE A 126 10.12 11.27 16.39
CA PHE A 126 9.06 10.95 15.43
C PHE A 126 9.07 11.95 14.25
N MET A 127 9.15 13.24 14.51
CA MET A 127 9.20 14.24 13.44
C MET A 127 10.48 14.17 12.58
N ARG A 128 11.61 13.80 13.16
CA ARG A 128 12.83 13.54 12.39
C ARG A 128 12.70 12.28 11.53
N LEU A 129 12.03 11.23 12.04
CA LEU A 129 11.72 10.02 11.26
C LEU A 129 10.84 10.36 10.07
N VAL A 130 9.78 11.14 10.27
CA VAL A 130 8.88 11.58 9.19
C VAL A 130 9.65 12.30 8.08
N LYS A 131 10.50 13.27 8.43
CA LYS A 131 11.37 13.94 7.45
C LYS A 131 12.31 12.98 6.71
N LYS A 132 12.82 11.97 7.40
CA LYS A 132 13.64 10.94 6.76
C LYS A 132 12.84 10.13 5.75
N ILE A 133 11.61 9.76 6.08
CA ILE A 133 10.71 9.04 5.17
C ILE A 133 10.38 9.90 3.94
N GLU A 134 10.03 11.18 4.14
CA GLU A 134 9.74 12.11 3.04
C GLU A 134 10.92 12.31 2.08
N SER A 135 12.14 12.16 2.58
CA SER A 135 13.37 12.26 1.78
C SER A 135 13.74 10.97 1.02
N PHE A 136 12.96 9.90 1.18
CA PHE A 136 13.25 8.62 0.56
C PHE A 136 12.84 8.64 -0.92
N ASP A 137 13.77 8.26 -1.79
CA ASP A 137 13.49 8.09 -3.22
C ASP A 137 12.97 6.66 -3.46
N GLU A 138 11.67 6.48 -3.44
CA GLU A 138 10.98 5.20 -3.62
C GLU A 138 11.23 4.58 -5.01
N LEU A 139 11.67 5.38 -5.97
CA LEU A 139 11.88 4.95 -7.36
C LEU A 139 13.37 4.76 -7.69
N SER A 140 14.25 4.91 -6.72
CA SER A 140 15.67 4.67 -6.92
C SER A 140 15.94 3.22 -7.29
N LEU A 141 16.46 3.00 -8.49
CA LEU A 141 16.94 1.70 -8.95
C LEU A 141 18.35 1.38 -8.43
N VAL A 142 18.93 2.28 -7.65
CA VAL A 142 20.24 2.06 -7.03
C VAL A 142 20.04 1.06 -5.90
N THR A 143 20.66 -0.09 -6.00
CA THR A 143 20.73 -1.09 -4.93
C THR A 143 21.49 -0.49 -3.76
N SER A 144 20.78 0.01 -2.75
CA SER A 144 21.36 0.33 -1.45
C SER A 144 21.61 -0.96 -0.66
N GLU A 145 22.59 -0.94 0.21
CA GLU A 145 22.77 -2.01 1.19
C GLU A 145 21.48 -2.17 2.00
N TRP A 146 21.07 -3.41 2.22
CA TRP A 146 19.91 -3.71 3.04
C TRP A 146 20.16 -3.27 4.48
N THR A 147 19.32 -2.36 4.96
CA THR A 147 19.35 -1.90 6.35
C THR A 147 18.01 -2.26 6.98
N SER A 148 18.05 -2.81 8.19
CA SER A 148 16.84 -3.13 8.95
C SER A 148 16.03 -1.87 9.22
N SER A 149 14.75 -1.87 8.86
CA SER A 149 13.84 -0.76 9.20
C SER A 149 13.76 -0.55 10.72
N GLN A 150 13.86 -1.63 11.49
CA GLN A 150 13.86 -1.55 12.95
C GLN A 150 15.10 -0.82 13.48
N GLU A 151 16.28 -1.07 12.92
CA GLU A 151 17.50 -0.35 13.29
C GLU A 151 17.39 1.14 12.94
N ILE A 152 16.82 1.46 11.78
CA ILE A 152 16.56 2.84 11.39
C ILE A 152 15.64 3.52 12.41
N LEU A 153 14.50 2.90 12.76
CA LEU A 153 13.56 3.47 13.72
C LEU A 153 14.19 3.68 15.09
N LYS A 154 14.98 2.71 15.60
CA LYS A 154 15.71 2.84 16.88
C LYS A 154 16.69 4.02 16.92
N GLY A 155 17.16 4.48 15.76
CA GLY A 155 17.97 5.70 15.65
C GLY A 155 17.18 7.01 15.86
N PHE A 156 15.86 6.96 15.80
CA PHE A 156 14.98 8.12 15.97
C PHE A 156 14.10 8.02 17.22
N ILE A 157 13.63 6.83 17.56
CA ILE A 157 12.66 6.55 18.60
C ILE A 157 13.26 5.56 19.60
N SER A 158 13.25 5.89 20.88
CA SER A 158 13.77 5.03 21.95
C SER A 158 12.68 4.18 22.62
N ASN A 159 11.41 4.54 22.50
CA ASN A 159 10.30 3.82 23.10
C ASN A 159 9.92 2.60 22.25
N SER A 160 10.13 1.40 22.78
CA SER A 160 9.86 0.14 22.06
C SER A 160 8.38 -0.05 21.71
N VAL A 161 7.47 0.40 22.60
CA VAL A 161 6.03 0.27 22.34
C VAL A 161 5.63 1.12 21.13
N LEU A 162 6.13 2.34 21.02
CA LEU A 162 5.87 3.19 19.86
C LEU A 162 6.45 2.57 18.58
N ILE A 163 7.66 2.00 18.65
CA ILE A 163 8.26 1.28 17.51
C ILE A 163 7.36 0.13 17.08
N ASP A 164 6.92 -0.71 18.01
CA ASP A 164 6.04 -1.86 17.70
C ASP A 164 4.68 -1.41 17.13
N MET A 165 4.11 -0.32 17.66
CA MET A 165 2.87 0.26 17.13
C MET A 165 3.04 0.79 15.70
N LEU A 166 4.16 1.45 15.38
CA LEU A 166 4.46 1.92 14.03
C LEU A 166 4.70 0.77 13.04
N PHE A 167 5.19 -0.37 13.52
CA PHE A 167 5.36 -1.57 12.69
C PHE A 167 4.08 -2.42 12.56
N CYS A 168 3.08 -2.23 13.41
CA CYS A 168 1.85 -3.02 13.39
C CYS A 168 1.19 -3.10 11.99
N PRO A 169 1.05 -2.00 11.22
CA PRO A 169 0.48 -2.05 9.89
C PRO A 169 1.28 -2.89 8.88
N LEU A 170 2.57 -3.11 9.12
CA LEU A 170 3.42 -3.90 8.21
C LEU A 170 3.01 -5.36 8.12
N MET A 171 2.28 -5.89 9.10
CA MET A 171 1.70 -7.24 9.05
C MET A 171 0.83 -7.45 7.80
N TYR A 172 0.26 -6.39 7.26
CA TYR A 172 -0.59 -6.43 6.07
C TYR A 172 0.19 -6.26 4.76
N TYR A 173 1.40 -5.67 4.80
CA TYR A 173 2.15 -5.27 3.62
C TYR A 173 3.48 -5.99 3.44
N GLY A 174 3.96 -6.68 4.46
CA GLY A 174 5.24 -7.33 4.40
C GLY A 174 5.65 -8.04 5.68
N ASN A 175 6.87 -8.50 5.71
CA ASN A 175 7.45 -9.20 6.85
C ASN A 175 8.30 -8.22 7.67
N ALA A 176 7.95 -8.03 8.94
CA ALA A 176 8.72 -7.24 9.89
C ALA A 176 9.89 -8.02 10.52
N SER A 177 10.03 -9.33 10.23
CA SER A 177 11.14 -10.11 10.76
C SER A 177 12.43 -9.83 10.02
N GLU A 178 13.48 -9.57 10.78
CA GLU A 178 14.83 -9.49 10.27
C GLU A 178 15.24 -10.84 9.65
N ARG A 179 15.59 -10.83 8.39
CA ARG A 179 16.44 -11.85 7.76
C ARG A 179 17.35 -11.16 6.78
#